data_9a09e319b1cd92e5b66fe1d92bbed319
#
_entry.id   9a09e319b1cd92e5b66fe1d92bbed319
#
_cell.length_a   1.000
_cell.length_b   1.000
_cell.length_c   1.000
_cell.angle_alpha   90.00
_cell.angle_beta   90.00
_cell.angle_gamma   90.00
#
_symmetry.space_group_name_H-M   'P 1'
#
loop_
_entity.id
_entity.type
_entity.pdbx_description
1 polymer ?
#
loop_
_entity_poly.entity_id
_entity_poly.type
_entity_poly.pdbx_seq_one_letter_code
_entity_poly.pdbx_strand_id
1 'polypeptide(L)'
;MAETQEKWTTEIRPKDSLLSVDFKDIWRYRDLMMLFVKRNIITQYKQTVLGPLWYVIQPMMTTVMYMVVFGGIAKISTDGLPQPLFYLAGISFWQYFADCLGKTSNTFVTNAGIFGKVYFPRLVTPLSDVISNLVRFGIQFALFLVVYAYYALFTDVQIHTNWYALMFPVLVVMLAGLALGFGILFSSMTTKYRALQLLLSFFVSLWMYATPVIYPLSTITNEKLRLIMQLNPLTGIVEFFKYGMLGVGNHDWWMLGYSFIFMVVLLAVGIVVFNKVQKSFMDTV
;
A
#
# COMPACT_ATOMS: atom_id res chain seq x y z
N MET A 1 41.35 -30.45 -30.53
CA MET A 1 41.20 -29.47 -29.45
C MET A 1 39.73 -29.34 -29.20
N ALA A 2 39.24 -29.87 -28.08
CA ALA A 2 37.83 -29.73 -27.71
C ALA A 2 37.67 -28.34 -27.09
N GLU A 3 36.88 -27.46 -27.72
CA GLU A 3 36.44 -26.21 -27.12
C GLU A 3 35.63 -26.57 -25.89
N THR A 4 36.18 -26.33 -24.71
CA THR A 4 35.43 -26.30 -23.46
C THR A 4 34.45 -25.14 -23.55
N GLN A 5 33.18 -25.41 -23.88
CA GLN A 5 32.11 -24.45 -23.76
C GLN A 5 32.03 -24.06 -22.29
N GLU A 6 32.59 -22.90 -21.95
CA GLU A 6 32.40 -22.26 -20.64
C GLU A 6 30.91 -22.06 -20.42
N LYS A 7 30.34 -22.78 -19.45
CA LYS A 7 28.95 -22.70 -19.08
C LYS A 7 28.73 -21.39 -18.32
N TRP A 8 28.38 -20.33 -19.03
CA TRP A 8 28.09 -19.05 -18.42
C TRP A 8 26.98 -19.18 -17.36
N THR A 9 27.23 -18.70 -16.18
CA THR A 9 26.28 -18.74 -15.06
C THR A 9 25.16 -17.73 -15.25
N THR A 10 25.39 -16.69 -16.06
CA THR A 10 24.39 -15.61 -16.29
C THR A 10 24.65 -14.99 -17.66
N GLU A 11 23.67 -15.04 -18.54
CA GLU A 11 23.66 -14.27 -19.79
C GLU A 11 22.80 -13.04 -19.62
N ILE A 12 23.39 -11.86 -19.80
CA ILE A 12 22.66 -10.59 -19.81
C ILE A 12 22.24 -10.31 -21.25
N ARG A 13 20.98 -10.56 -21.58
CA ARG A 13 20.41 -10.24 -22.89
C ARG A 13 19.53 -9.00 -22.77
N PRO A 14 19.53 -8.08 -23.77
CA PRO A 14 18.59 -6.98 -23.79
C PRO A 14 17.16 -7.55 -23.83
N LYS A 15 16.29 -7.10 -22.90
CA LYS A 15 14.88 -7.51 -22.89
C LYS A 15 14.14 -6.77 -23.98
N ASP A 16 13.71 -7.48 -25.03
CA ASP A 16 12.99 -6.89 -26.17
C ASP A 16 11.52 -6.59 -25.86
N SER A 17 10.88 -7.33 -24.95
CA SER A 17 9.47 -7.14 -24.60
C SER A 17 9.28 -6.19 -23.41
N LEU A 18 8.42 -5.19 -23.57
CA LEU A 18 8.05 -4.24 -22.51
C LEU A 18 7.17 -4.86 -21.42
N LEU A 19 6.44 -5.93 -21.75
CA LEU A 19 5.58 -6.67 -20.81
C LEU A 19 6.32 -7.78 -20.05
N SER A 20 7.55 -8.14 -20.45
CA SER A 20 8.26 -9.24 -19.81
C SER A 20 8.74 -8.87 -18.41
N VAL A 21 8.03 -9.38 -17.41
CA VAL A 21 8.54 -9.45 -16.03
C VAL A 21 9.15 -10.83 -15.87
N ASP A 22 10.46 -10.86 -15.67
CA ASP A 22 11.12 -12.11 -15.35
C ASP A 22 11.02 -12.39 -13.85
N PHE A 23 9.92 -13.05 -13.48
CA PHE A 23 9.67 -13.43 -12.07
C PHE A 23 10.79 -14.36 -11.56
N LYS A 24 11.41 -15.14 -12.44
CA LYS A 24 12.51 -16.01 -12.06
C LYS A 24 13.76 -15.21 -11.70
N ASP A 25 14.05 -14.16 -12.46
CA ASP A 25 15.11 -13.22 -12.12
C ASP A 25 14.82 -12.48 -10.81
N ILE A 26 13.60 -11.94 -10.61
CA ILE A 26 13.23 -11.30 -9.35
C ILE A 26 13.42 -12.25 -8.18
N TRP A 27 12.99 -13.50 -8.32
CA TRP A 27 13.18 -14.54 -7.29
C TRP A 27 14.63 -14.89 -7.03
N ARG A 28 15.48 -14.87 -8.08
CA ARG A 28 16.93 -15.05 -7.96
C ARG A 28 17.57 -13.97 -7.10
N TYR A 29 17.05 -12.72 -7.17
CA TYR A 29 17.52 -11.58 -6.37
C TYR A 29 16.76 -11.39 -5.04
N ARG A 30 16.07 -12.44 -4.54
CA ARG A 30 15.33 -12.38 -3.27
C ARG A 30 16.21 -11.98 -2.07
N ASP A 31 17.47 -12.42 -2.07
CA ASP A 31 18.40 -12.11 -0.98
C ASP A 31 18.77 -10.61 -0.98
N LEU A 32 18.96 -10.03 -2.18
CA LEU A 32 19.13 -8.58 -2.34
C LEU A 32 17.87 -7.82 -1.93
N MET A 33 16.69 -8.32 -2.31
CA MET A 33 15.42 -7.74 -1.91
C MET A 33 15.27 -7.72 -0.39
N MET A 34 15.61 -8.81 0.29
CA MET A 34 15.59 -8.93 1.75
C MET A 34 16.60 -7.99 2.42
N LEU A 35 17.77 -7.81 1.80
CA LEU A 35 18.77 -6.83 2.26
C LEU A 35 18.23 -5.38 2.17
N PHE A 36 17.52 -5.04 1.09
CA PHE A 36 16.86 -3.74 0.98
C PHE A 36 15.73 -3.58 1.99
N VAL A 37 14.91 -4.61 2.22
CA VAL A 37 13.88 -4.62 3.26
C VAL A 37 14.51 -4.34 4.63
N LYS A 38 15.56 -5.09 4.99
CA LYS A 38 16.29 -4.91 6.26
C LYS A 38 16.88 -3.49 6.38
N ARG A 39 17.51 -3.01 5.31
CA ARG A 39 18.04 -1.63 5.26
C ARG A 39 16.95 -0.60 5.50
N ASN A 40 15.81 -0.71 4.78
CA ASN A 40 14.70 0.23 4.88
C ASN A 40 14.12 0.27 6.30
N ILE A 41 13.96 -0.90 6.92
CA ILE A 41 13.49 -1.00 8.32
C ILE A 41 14.49 -0.36 9.26
N ILE A 42 15.77 -0.74 9.19
CA ILE A 42 16.81 -0.23 10.10
C ILE A 42 16.96 1.29 9.97
N THR A 43 16.97 1.82 8.75
CA THR A 43 17.15 3.26 8.52
C THR A 43 16.02 4.08 9.14
N GLN A 44 14.79 3.56 9.11
CA GLN A 44 13.65 4.23 9.73
C GLN A 44 13.73 4.28 11.27
N TYR A 45 14.34 3.26 11.91
CA TYR A 45 14.46 3.20 13.37
C TYR A 45 15.69 3.90 13.93
N LYS A 46 16.81 3.84 13.20
CA LYS A 46 18.13 4.19 13.73
C LYS A 46 18.31 5.67 14.06
N GLN A 47 17.46 6.55 13.53
CA GLN A 47 17.57 8.00 13.66
C GLN A 47 16.48 8.65 14.51
N THR A 48 15.62 7.86 15.19
CA THR A 48 14.52 8.41 15.98
C THR A 48 14.66 8.04 17.46
N VAL A 49 14.49 9.03 18.35
CA VAL A 49 14.55 8.85 19.82
C VAL A 49 13.55 7.81 20.32
N LEU A 50 12.37 7.73 19.69
CA LEU A 50 11.30 6.81 20.05
C LEU A 50 11.32 5.49 19.26
N GLY A 51 12.18 5.36 18.23
CA GLY A 51 12.32 4.14 17.44
C GLY A 51 10.99 3.58 16.92
N PRO A 52 10.78 2.26 17.08
CA PRO A 52 9.55 1.59 16.64
C PRO A 52 8.26 2.07 17.32
N LEU A 53 8.38 2.68 18.52
CA LEU A 53 7.24 3.18 19.29
C LEU A 53 6.46 4.25 18.52
N TRP A 54 7.14 4.96 17.61
CA TRP A 54 6.50 5.97 16.76
C TRP A 54 5.40 5.38 15.86
N TYR A 55 5.53 4.12 15.45
CA TYR A 55 4.50 3.44 14.67
C TYR A 55 3.22 3.12 15.44
N VAL A 56 3.27 3.15 16.76
CA VAL A 56 2.11 3.02 17.63
C VAL A 56 1.56 4.40 17.99
N ILE A 57 2.44 5.33 18.36
CA ILE A 57 2.02 6.68 18.81
C ILE A 57 1.31 7.43 17.68
N GLN A 58 1.86 7.43 16.47
CA GLN A 58 1.29 8.17 15.35
C GLN A 58 -0.16 7.76 15.02
N PRO A 59 -0.51 6.46 14.79
CA PRO A 59 -1.89 6.07 14.54
C PRO A 59 -2.80 6.32 15.75
N MET A 60 -2.32 6.19 16.99
CA MET A 60 -3.09 6.54 18.18
C MET A 60 -3.46 8.03 18.21
N MET A 61 -2.48 8.91 18.01
CA MET A 61 -2.70 10.35 17.97
C MET A 61 -3.65 10.74 16.83
N THR A 62 -3.49 10.16 15.65
CA THR A 62 -4.39 10.38 14.51
C THR A 62 -5.81 9.91 14.84
N THR A 63 -5.95 8.74 15.47
CA THR A 63 -7.26 8.22 15.91
C THR A 63 -7.93 9.15 16.90
N VAL A 64 -7.20 9.64 17.92
CA VAL A 64 -7.73 10.61 18.88
C VAL A 64 -8.17 11.90 18.19
N MET A 65 -7.35 12.43 17.25
CA MET A 65 -7.74 13.61 16.47
C MET A 65 -9.02 13.37 15.65
N TYR A 66 -9.16 12.18 15.04
CA TYR A 66 -10.39 11.86 14.28
C TYR A 66 -11.60 11.70 15.18
N MET A 67 -11.43 11.13 16.37
CA MET A 67 -12.52 11.08 17.37
C MET A 67 -13.00 12.46 17.75
N VAL A 68 -12.08 13.39 18.00
CA VAL A 68 -12.45 14.77 18.38
C VAL A 68 -13.09 15.50 17.21
N VAL A 69 -12.48 15.47 16.03
CA VAL A 69 -12.95 16.28 14.89
C VAL A 69 -14.18 15.66 14.25
N PHE A 70 -14.13 14.39 13.87
CA PHE A 70 -15.21 13.74 13.11
C PHE A 70 -16.29 13.15 14.02
N GLY A 71 -15.89 12.58 15.14
CA GLY A 71 -16.83 12.04 16.11
C GLY A 71 -17.47 13.12 17.02
N GLY A 72 -16.64 14.01 17.55
CA GLY A 72 -17.10 15.04 18.50
C GLY A 72 -17.72 16.27 17.83
N ILE A 73 -16.99 16.92 16.94
CA ILE A 73 -17.42 18.19 16.33
C ILE A 73 -18.37 17.94 15.15
N ALA A 74 -17.95 17.12 14.18
CA ALA A 74 -18.75 16.85 12.98
C ALA A 74 -19.88 15.82 13.21
N LYS A 75 -19.84 15.07 14.32
CA LYS A 75 -20.83 14.07 14.72
C LYS A 75 -21.13 13.03 13.61
N ILE A 76 -20.08 12.63 12.87
CA ILE A 76 -20.20 11.61 11.84
C ILE A 76 -20.44 10.26 12.51
N SER A 77 -21.45 9.52 12.04
CA SER A 77 -21.76 8.18 12.52
C SER A 77 -20.61 7.21 12.24
N THR A 78 -20.43 6.24 13.13
CA THR A 78 -19.52 5.09 12.95
C THR A 78 -20.29 3.77 12.84
N ASP A 79 -21.58 3.84 12.39
CA ASP A 79 -22.49 2.70 12.26
C ASP A 79 -22.63 1.88 13.56
N GLY A 80 -22.64 2.57 14.71
CA GLY A 80 -22.79 1.94 16.03
C GLY A 80 -21.51 1.35 16.63
N LEU A 81 -20.38 1.42 15.92
CA LEU A 81 -19.10 0.97 16.45
C LEU A 81 -18.45 2.02 17.37
N PRO A 82 -17.61 1.57 18.32
CA PRO A 82 -16.73 2.47 19.04
C PRO A 82 -15.81 3.24 18.09
N GLN A 83 -15.79 4.56 18.22
CA GLN A 83 -15.03 5.44 17.35
C GLN A 83 -13.53 5.06 17.21
N PRO A 84 -12.79 4.72 18.32
CA PRO A 84 -11.39 4.32 18.21
C PRO A 84 -11.20 3.12 17.28
N LEU A 85 -12.08 2.13 17.38
CA LEU A 85 -11.99 0.91 16.61
C LEU A 85 -12.26 1.17 15.12
N PHE A 86 -13.30 1.96 14.82
CA PHE A 86 -13.67 2.32 13.46
C PHE A 86 -12.55 3.11 12.75
N TYR A 87 -12.03 4.16 13.42
CA TYR A 87 -10.97 4.99 12.81
C TYR A 87 -9.65 4.24 12.68
N LEU A 88 -9.26 3.48 13.70
CA LEU A 88 -8.00 2.73 13.66
C LEU A 88 -7.99 1.68 12.54
N ALA A 89 -9.12 1.01 12.30
CA ALA A 89 -9.30 0.10 11.18
C ALA A 89 -9.02 0.79 9.83
N GLY A 90 -9.70 1.90 9.58
CA GLY A 90 -9.55 2.65 8.33
C GLY A 90 -8.16 3.28 8.15
N ILE A 91 -7.63 3.91 9.22
CA ILE A 91 -6.31 4.55 9.21
C ILE A 91 -5.20 3.55 8.91
N SER A 92 -5.24 2.33 9.48
CA SER A 92 -4.19 1.33 9.27
C SER A 92 -4.07 0.94 7.80
N PHE A 93 -5.19 0.68 7.13
CA PHE A 93 -5.22 0.35 5.70
C PHE A 93 -4.77 1.53 4.83
N TRP A 94 -5.30 2.71 5.14
CA TRP A 94 -4.92 3.92 4.42
C TRP A 94 -3.42 4.23 4.53
N GLN A 95 -2.88 4.19 5.74
CA GLN A 95 -1.48 4.52 5.99
C GLN A 95 -0.54 3.56 5.26
N TYR A 96 -0.87 2.26 5.26
CA TYR A 96 -0.09 1.28 4.49
C TYR A 96 -0.07 1.60 2.99
N PHE A 97 -1.25 1.91 2.41
CA PHE A 97 -1.35 2.31 1.01
C PHE A 97 -0.54 3.57 0.71
N ALA A 98 -0.72 4.62 1.51
CA ALA A 98 -0.07 5.91 1.34
C ALA A 98 1.46 5.82 1.46
N ASP A 99 1.96 5.07 2.44
CA ASP A 99 3.39 4.84 2.64
C ASP A 99 4.01 4.04 1.48
N CYS A 100 3.35 2.97 1.05
CA CYS A 100 3.80 2.18 -0.11
C CYS A 100 3.83 3.03 -1.37
N LEU A 101 2.75 3.75 -1.65
CA LEU A 101 2.66 4.64 -2.81
C LEU A 101 3.72 5.73 -2.78
N GLY A 102 3.90 6.40 -1.64
CA GLY A 102 4.87 7.47 -1.47
C GLY A 102 6.31 7.01 -1.71
N LYS A 103 6.69 5.83 -1.18
CA LYS A 103 8.04 5.27 -1.38
C LYS A 103 8.25 4.77 -2.80
N THR A 104 7.32 3.98 -3.32
CA THR A 104 7.44 3.37 -4.65
C THR A 104 7.40 4.41 -5.77
N SER A 105 6.67 5.52 -5.60
CA SER A 105 6.64 6.61 -6.56
C SER A 105 7.98 7.34 -6.73
N ASN A 106 8.91 7.15 -5.81
CA ASN A 106 10.23 7.78 -5.82
C ASN A 106 11.36 6.80 -6.15
N THR A 107 11.04 5.58 -6.60
CA THR A 107 12.00 4.48 -6.81
C THR A 107 13.21 4.90 -7.65
N PHE A 108 13.02 5.51 -8.81
CA PHE A 108 14.13 5.92 -9.69
C PHE A 108 14.97 7.02 -9.08
N VAL A 109 14.34 8.03 -8.50
CA VAL A 109 15.04 9.20 -7.93
C VAL A 109 15.86 8.79 -6.72
N THR A 110 15.27 8.00 -5.81
CA THR A 110 15.93 7.59 -4.56
C THR A 110 17.07 6.60 -4.80
N ASN A 111 16.95 5.73 -5.82
CA ASN A 111 17.91 4.67 -6.08
C ASN A 111 18.82 4.94 -7.30
N ALA A 112 18.81 6.15 -7.85
CA ALA A 112 19.62 6.51 -9.03
C ALA A 112 21.10 6.15 -8.86
N GLY A 113 21.69 6.44 -7.69
CA GLY A 113 23.09 6.15 -7.40
C GLY A 113 23.45 4.66 -7.34
N ILE A 114 22.47 3.77 -7.16
CA ILE A 114 22.66 2.31 -7.14
C ILE A 114 22.41 1.74 -8.54
N PHE A 115 21.39 2.22 -9.24
CA PHE A 115 21.00 1.72 -10.56
C PHE A 115 22.06 1.90 -11.64
N GLY A 116 22.94 2.90 -11.51
CA GLY A 116 24.05 3.10 -12.43
C GLY A 116 25.31 2.25 -12.12
N LYS A 117 25.38 1.64 -10.93
CA LYS A 117 26.62 0.95 -10.48
C LYS A 117 26.47 -0.58 -10.46
N VAL A 118 25.26 -1.10 -10.24
CA VAL A 118 25.01 -2.53 -10.05
C VAL A 118 23.85 -2.97 -10.92
N TYR A 119 24.03 -4.07 -11.63
CA TYR A 119 22.96 -4.68 -12.43
C TYR A 119 22.10 -5.60 -11.57
N PHE A 120 20.80 -5.28 -11.47
CA PHE A 120 19.75 -6.13 -10.92
C PHE A 120 18.38 -5.70 -11.46
N PRO A 121 17.36 -6.56 -11.41
CA PRO A 121 16.00 -6.18 -11.82
C PRO A 121 15.47 -5.01 -10.99
N ARG A 122 15.25 -3.87 -11.61
CA ARG A 122 14.89 -2.61 -10.87
C ARG A 122 13.59 -2.69 -10.09
N LEU A 123 12.68 -3.63 -10.47
CA LEU A 123 11.47 -3.91 -9.71
C LEU A 123 11.73 -4.48 -8.31
N VAL A 124 12.93 -4.98 -8.02
CA VAL A 124 13.33 -5.44 -6.67
C VAL A 124 13.23 -4.30 -5.65
N THR A 125 13.54 -3.05 -6.03
CA THR A 125 13.48 -1.91 -5.12
C THR A 125 12.04 -1.54 -4.70
N PRO A 126 11.08 -1.29 -5.61
CA PRO A 126 9.72 -0.98 -5.18
C PRO A 126 9.02 -2.15 -4.48
N LEU A 127 9.34 -3.40 -4.85
CA LEU A 127 8.86 -4.57 -4.12
C LEU A 127 9.40 -4.60 -2.68
N SER A 128 10.69 -4.29 -2.48
CA SER A 128 11.28 -4.22 -1.14
C SER A 128 10.65 -3.11 -0.29
N ASP A 129 10.24 -1.98 -0.89
CA ASP A 129 9.54 -0.92 -0.20
C ASP A 129 8.16 -1.36 0.28
N VAL A 130 7.39 -2.04 -0.57
CA VAL A 130 6.07 -2.60 -0.22
C VAL A 130 6.19 -3.63 0.91
N ILE A 131 7.16 -4.55 0.82
CA ILE A 131 7.40 -5.57 1.85
C ILE A 131 7.88 -4.94 3.16
N SER A 132 8.77 -3.95 3.12
CA SER A 132 9.24 -3.28 4.34
C SER A 132 8.11 -2.55 5.08
N ASN A 133 7.15 -1.97 4.35
CA ASN A 133 5.99 -1.31 4.95
C ASN A 133 4.99 -2.30 5.57
N LEU A 134 5.00 -3.60 5.20
CA LEU A 134 4.20 -4.61 5.88
C LEU A 134 4.58 -4.76 7.36
N VAL A 135 5.84 -4.52 7.72
CA VAL A 135 6.27 -4.57 9.12
C VAL A 135 5.60 -3.46 9.92
N ARG A 136 5.58 -2.23 9.37
CA ARG A 136 4.88 -1.10 9.98
C ARG A 136 3.38 -1.36 10.08
N PHE A 137 2.79 -1.84 8.98
CA PHE A 137 1.38 -2.22 8.95
C PHE A 137 1.06 -3.30 9.99
N GLY A 138 1.92 -4.32 10.15
CA GLY A 138 1.76 -5.38 11.15
C GLY A 138 1.73 -4.82 12.58
N ILE A 139 2.56 -3.83 12.91
CA ILE A 139 2.54 -3.15 14.21
C ILE A 139 1.22 -2.37 14.41
N GLN A 140 0.76 -1.65 13.39
CA GLN A 140 -0.50 -0.91 13.44
C GLN A 140 -1.70 -1.86 13.53
N PHE A 141 -1.65 -2.97 12.79
CA PHE A 141 -2.68 -3.99 12.86
C PHE A 141 -2.71 -4.71 14.22
N ALA A 142 -1.53 -4.97 14.82
CA ALA A 142 -1.46 -5.49 16.19
C ALA A 142 -2.10 -4.51 17.20
N LEU A 143 -1.84 -3.21 17.06
CA LEU A 143 -2.52 -2.18 17.86
C LEU A 143 -4.05 -2.23 17.66
N PHE A 144 -4.51 -2.34 16.41
CA PHE A 144 -5.94 -2.51 16.12
C PHE A 144 -6.51 -3.76 16.83
N LEU A 145 -5.81 -4.90 16.78
CA LEU A 145 -6.25 -6.13 17.45
C LEU A 145 -6.30 -5.99 18.97
N VAL A 146 -5.37 -5.25 19.59
CA VAL A 146 -5.39 -4.96 21.03
C VAL A 146 -6.63 -4.14 21.39
N VAL A 147 -6.92 -3.08 20.62
CA VAL A 147 -8.12 -2.26 20.84
C VAL A 147 -9.39 -3.07 20.58
N TYR A 148 -9.38 -3.89 19.52
CA TYR A 148 -10.48 -4.82 19.22
C TYR A 148 -10.75 -5.78 20.38
N ALA A 149 -9.70 -6.44 20.90
CA ALA A 149 -9.81 -7.37 22.03
C ALA A 149 -10.33 -6.67 23.32
N TYR A 150 -9.88 -5.44 23.55
CA TYR A 150 -10.39 -4.65 24.67
C TYR A 150 -11.90 -4.45 24.58
N TYR A 151 -12.42 -4.00 23.43
CA TYR A 151 -13.86 -3.79 23.26
C TYR A 151 -14.66 -5.11 23.27
N ALA A 152 -14.09 -6.18 22.69
CA ALA A 152 -14.77 -7.48 22.66
C ALA A 152 -14.84 -8.19 24.03
N LEU A 153 -13.85 -7.96 24.91
CA LEU A 153 -13.77 -8.66 26.19
C LEU A 153 -14.29 -7.84 27.39
N PHE A 154 -14.15 -6.52 27.34
CA PHE A 154 -14.41 -5.64 28.49
C PHE A 154 -15.59 -4.69 28.30
N THR A 155 -16.27 -4.76 27.15
CA THR A 155 -17.38 -3.83 26.85
C THR A 155 -18.55 -4.62 26.27
N ASP A 156 -19.79 -4.22 26.57
CA ASP A 156 -21.01 -4.85 26.06
C ASP A 156 -21.30 -4.55 24.57
N VAL A 157 -20.29 -4.05 23.84
CA VAL A 157 -20.41 -3.77 22.42
C VAL A 157 -20.38 -5.07 21.63
N GLN A 158 -21.46 -5.36 20.95
CA GLN A 158 -21.53 -6.54 20.09
C GLN A 158 -20.76 -6.29 18.78
N ILE A 159 -19.53 -6.80 18.71
CA ILE A 159 -18.73 -6.79 17.48
C ILE A 159 -18.99 -8.12 16.77
N HIS A 160 -19.57 -8.06 15.57
CA HIS A 160 -19.90 -9.26 14.79
C HIS A 160 -18.81 -9.55 13.77
N THR A 161 -17.78 -10.29 14.21
CA THR A 161 -16.75 -10.79 13.28
C THR A 161 -17.34 -11.91 12.42
N ASN A 162 -17.21 -11.77 11.11
CA ASN A 162 -17.75 -12.70 10.15
C ASN A 162 -16.63 -13.57 9.54
N TRP A 163 -17.02 -14.68 8.91
CA TRP A 163 -16.10 -15.55 8.16
C TRP A 163 -15.24 -14.79 7.12
N TYR A 164 -15.75 -13.67 6.61
CA TYR A 164 -15.02 -12.80 5.68
C TYR A 164 -13.73 -12.17 6.26
N ALA A 165 -13.53 -12.21 7.58
CA ALA A 165 -12.27 -11.81 8.21
C ALA A 165 -11.08 -12.65 7.70
N LEU A 166 -11.29 -13.90 7.27
CA LEU A 166 -10.26 -14.74 6.66
C LEU A 166 -9.75 -14.20 5.31
N MET A 167 -10.48 -13.30 4.67
CA MET A 167 -10.01 -12.63 3.45
C MET A 167 -8.99 -11.53 3.73
N PHE A 168 -8.69 -11.21 4.98
CA PHE A 168 -7.72 -10.19 5.37
C PHE A 168 -6.38 -10.28 4.60
N PRO A 169 -5.71 -11.46 4.48
CA PRO A 169 -4.47 -11.54 3.72
C PRO A 169 -4.63 -11.17 2.24
N VAL A 170 -5.76 -11.56 1.64
CA VAL A 170 -6.07 -11.23 0.24
C VAL A 170 -6.27 -9.73 0.08
N LEU A 171 -6.99 -9.09 1.00
CA LEU A 171 -7.21 -7.64 1.01
C LEU A 171 -5.90 -6.87 1.14
N VAL A 172 -4.97 -7.35 2.00
CA VAL A 172 -3.64 -6.75 2.14
C VAL A 172 -2.81 -6.89 0.86
N VAL A 173 -2.86 -8.05 0.19
CA VAL A 173 -2.19 -8.26 -1.10
C VAL A 173 -2.78 -7.35 -2.18
N MET A 174 -4.10 -7.20 -2.24
CA MET A 174 -4.77 -6.28 -3.17
C MET A 174 -4.35 -4.83 -2.92
N LEU A 175 -4.30 -4.42 -1.66
CA LEU A 175 -3.88 -3.08 -1.26
C LEU A 175 -2.41 -2.82 -1.64
N ALA A 176 -1.53 -3.80 -1.38
CA ALA A 176 -0.12 -3.78 -1.77
C ALA A 176 0.05 -3.68 -3.29
N GLY A 177 -0.74 -4.45 -4.04
CA GLY A 177 -0.75 -4.43 -5.51
C GLY A 177 -1.20 -3.09 -6.09
N LEU A 178 -2.25 -2.48 -5.53
CA LEU A 178 -2.69 -1.14 -5.93
C LEU A 178 -1.62 -0.09 -5.64
N ALA A 179 -1.04 -0.10 -4.43
CA ALA A 179 0.01 0.83 -4.05
C ALA A 179 1.26 0.69 -4.92
N LEU A 180 1.67 -0.56 -5.21
CA LEU A 180 2.77 -0.86 -6.12
C LEU A 180 2.47 -0.37 -7.55
N GLY A 181 1.29 -0.70 -8.08
CA GLY A 181 0.88 -0.33 -9.44
C GLY A 181 0.88 1.18 -9.66
N PHE A 182 0.21 1.93 -8.79
CA PHE A 182 0.28 3.40 -8.81
C PHE A 182 1.70 3.90 -8.60
N GLY A 183 2.44 3.32 -7.64
CA GLY A 183 3.79 3.76 -7.31
C GLY A 183 4.76 3.64 -8.46
N ILE A 184 4.82 2.50 -9.16
CA ILE A 184 5.71 2.32 -10.32
C ILE A 184 5.30 3.18 -11.51
N LEU A 185 3.98 3.41 -11.69
CA LEU A 185 3.48 4.32 -12.71
C LEU A 185 3.94 5.76 -12.43
N PHE A 186 3.71 6.26 -11.20
CA PHE A 186 4.13 7.60 -10.80
C PHE A 186 5.66 7.72 -10.76
N SER A 187 6.40 6.67 -10.36
CA SER A 187 7.86 6.69 -10.37
C SER A 187 8.42 6.97 -11.77
N SER A 188 7.75 6.43 -12.77
CA SER A 188 8.12 6.66 -14.18
C SER A 188 7.89 8.12 -14.61
N MET A 189 6.89 8.78 -14.03
CA MET A 189 6.57 10.19 -14.33
C MET A 189 7.44 11.15 -13.52
N THR A 190 7.71 10.86 -12.25
CA THR A 190 8.51 11.71 -11.35
C THR A 190 9.98 11.75 -11.74
N THR A 191 10.47 10.76 -12.48
CA THR A 191 11.82 10.75 -13.07
C THR A 191 12.01 11.94 -13.98
N LYS A 192 11.00 12.30 -14.78
CA LYS A 192 11.07 13.43 -15.72
C LYS A 192 10.66 14.76 -15.08
N TYR A 193 9.67 14.72 -14.17
CA TYR A 193 9.06 15.91 -13.58
C TYR A 193 9.07 15.82 -12.04
N ARG A 194 10.09 16.36 -11.39
CA ARG A 194 10.24 16.33 -9.92
C ARG A 194 9.08 17.01 -9.17
N ALA A 195 8.46 18.02 -9.77
CA ALA A 195 7.29 18.70 -9.19
C ALA A 195 6.09 17.76 -8.95
N LEU A 196 6.00 16.64 -9.71
CA LEU A 196 4.95 15.65 -9.51
C LEU A 196 5.02 14.95 -8.13
N GLN A 197 6.16 14.93 -7.46
CA GLN A 197 6.27 14.39 -6.10
C GLN A 197 5.43 15.19 -5.09
N LEU A 198 5.49 16.53 -5.19
CA LEU A 198 4.70 17.42 -4.33
C LEU A 198 3.21 17.28 -4.63
N LEU A 199 2.84 17.26 -5.91
CA LEU A 199 1.47 17.06 -6.33
C LEU A 199 0.93 15.70 -5.88
N LEU A 200 1.75 14.64 -5.95
CA LEU A 200 1.35 13.31 -5.53
C LEU A 200 1.05 13.25 -4.03
N SER A 201 1.91 13.85 -3.20
CA SER A 201 1.70 13.88 -1.74
C SER A 201 0.40 14.60 -1.37
N PHE A 202 0.13 15.72 -2.03
CA PHE A 202 -1.12 16.46 -1.88
C PHE A 202 -2.33 15.64 -2.35
N PHE A 203 -2.23 15.02 -3.54
CA PHE A 203 -3.28 14.16 -4.09
C PHE A 203 -3.60 12.97 -3.17
N VAL A 204 -2.57 12.27 -2.65
CA VAL A 204 -2.75 11.17 -1.71
C VAL A 204 -3.48 11.64 -0.45
N SER A 205 -3.14 12.81 0.09
CA SER A 205 -3.81 13.37 1.26
C SER A 205 -5.31 13.65 1.00
N LEU A 206 -5.65 14.16 -0.19
CA LEU A 206 -7.05 14.36 -0.58
C LEU A 206 -7.78 13.05 -0.85
N TRP A 207 -7.10 12.08 -1.44
CA TRP A 207 -7.69 10.77 -1.78
C TRP A 207 -8.16 9.99 -0.54
N MET A 208 -7.56 10.25 0.62
CA MET A 208 -8.03 9.70 1.89
C MET A 208 -9.48 10.08 2.16
N TYR A 209 -9.87 11.33 1.88
CA TYR A 209 -11.25 11.79 2.05
C TYR A 209 -12.22 11.24 0.99
N ALA A 210 -11.71 10.80 -0.14
CA ALA A 210 -12.48 10.09 -1.17
C ALA A 210 -12.54 8.57 -0.94
N THR A 211 -12.00 8.09 0.21
CA THR A 211 -12.06 6.68 0.61
C THR A 211 -12.83 6.61 1.93
N PRO A 212 -13.70 5.61 2.17
CA PRO A 212 -14.50 5.51 3.39
C PRO A 212 -13.65 5.07 4.60
N VAL A 213 -12.59 5.84 4.90
CA VAL A 213 -11.70 5.65 6.05
C VAL A 213 -12.30 6.28 7.29
N ILE A 214 -12.81 7.51 7.14
CA ILE A 214 -13.25 8.39 8.23
C ILE A 214 -14.77 8.30 8.46
N TYR A 215 -15.51 7.93 7.44
CA TYR A 215 -16.98 7.82 7.47
C TYR A 215 -17.41 6.50 6.83
N PRO A 216 -18.55 5.93 7.22
CA PRO A 216 -19.11 4.78 6.51
C PRO A 216 -19.85 5.21 5.23
N LEU A 217 -19.87 4.36 4.23
CA LEU A 217 -20.62 4.60 2.98
C LEU A 217 -22.13 4.77 3.19
N SER A 218 -22.66 4.25 4.29
CA SER A 218 -24.06 4.35 4.68
C SER A 218 -24.52 5.81 4.91
N THR A 219 -23.60 6.69 5.32
CA THR A 219 -23.89 8.10 5.59
C THR A 219 -24.09 8.94 4.33
N ILE A 220 -23.69 8.41 3.16
CA ILE A 220 -23.82 9.14 1.90
C ILE A 220 -25.19 8.90 1.29
N THR A 221 -26.05 9.89 1.42
CA THR A 221 -27.44 9.88 0.90
C THR A 221 -27.52 10.14 -0.62
N ASN A 222 -26.54 10.84 -1.19
CA ASN A 222 -26.53 11.16 -2.61
C ASN A 222 -26.02 9.98 -3.41
N GLU A 223 -26.87 9.36 -4.23
CA GLU A 223 -26.54 8.18 -5.05
C GLU A 223 -25.37 8.41 -6.00
N LYS A 224 -25.28 9.60 -6.63
CA LYS A 224 -24.19 9.92 -7.55
C LYS A 224 -22.85 9.98 -6.81
N LEU A 225 -22.84 10.62 -5.64
CA LEU A 225 -21.62 10.70 -4.82
C LEU A 225 -21.23 9.32 -4.30
N ARG A 226 -22.19 8.52 -3.87
CA ARG A 226 -21.98 7.13 -3.45
C ARG A 226 -21.39 6.29 -4.56
N LEU A 227 -21.87 6.42 -5.79
CA LEU A 227 -21.33 5.72 -6.97
C LEU A 227 -19.87 6.12 -7.23
N ILE A 228 -19.56 7.43 -7.19
CA ILE A 228 -18.17 7.91 -7.36
C ILE A 228 -17.25 7.31 -6.30
N MET A 229 -17.70 7.23 -5.04
CA MET A 229 -16.94 6.62 -3.96
C MET A 229 -16.76 5.10 -4.17
N GLN A 230 -17.75 4.42 -4.70
CA GLN A 230 -17.68 2.98 -5.01
C GLN A 230 -16.74 2.68 -6.19
N LEU A 231 -16.57 3.62 -7.13
CA LEU A 231 -15.60 3.51 -8.22
C LEU A 231 -14.13 3.70 -7.76
N ASN A 232 -13.91 4.16 -6.53
CA ASN A 232 -12.57 4.17 -5.96
C ASN A 232 -12.14 2.74 -5.61
N PRO A 233 -11.04 2.22 -6.19
CA PRO A 233 -10.61 0.82 -5.99
C PRO A 233 -10.22 0.49 -4.54
N LEU A 234 -9.94 1.49 -3.72
CA LEU A 234 -9.63 1.30 -2.30
C LEU A 234 -10.90 1.08 -1.46
N THR A 235 -12.04 1.62 -1.90
CA THR A 235 -13.30 1.55 -1.17
C THR A 235 -13.73 0.11 -0.92
N GLY A 236 -13.72 -0.73 -1.95
CA GLY A 236 -14.10 -2.13 -1.82
C GLY A 236 -13.24 -2.90 -0.81
N ILE A 237 -11.94 -2.62 -0.77
CA ILE A 237 -11.00 -3.27 0.16
C ILE A 237 -11.29 -2.84 1.61
N VAL A 238 -11.45 -1.54 1.86
CA VAL A 238 -11.67 -0.99 3.21
C VAL A 238 -13.03 -1.41 3.76
N GLU A 239 -14.08 -1.32 2.94
CA GLU A 239 -15.44 -1.73 3.34
C GLU A 239 -15.51 -3.23 3.63
N PHE A 240 -14.90 -4.06 2.77
CA PHE A 240 -14.87 -5.50 2.97
C PHE A 240 -14.09 -5.90 4.24
N PHE A 241 -13.01 -5.20 4.54
CA PHE A 241 -12.26 -5.39 5.79
C PHE A 241 -13.12 -5.03 7.01
N LYS A 242 -13.78 -3.86 7.00
CA LYS A 242 -14.67 -3.45 8.08
C LYS A 242 -15.81 -4.43 8.27
N TYR A 243 -16.41 -4.90 7.18
CA TYR A 243 -17.48 -5.88 7.25
C TYR A 243 -17.01 -7.20 7.87
N GLY A 244 -15.87 -7.75 7.42
CA GLY A 244 -15.33 -9.01 7.92
C GLY A 244 -14.93 -8.96 9.40
N MET A 245 -14.25 -7.91 9.82
CA MET A 245 -13.71 -7.79 11.17
C MET A 245 -14.68 -7.19 12.18
N LEU A 246 -15.51 -6.25 11.75
CA LEU A 246 -16.32 -5.41 12.64
C LEU A 246 -17.83 -5.60 12.45
N GLY A 247 -18.26 -6.29 11.39
CA GLY A 247 -19.66 -6.52 11.07
C GLY A 247 -20.39 -5.30 10.49
N VAL A 248 -19.68 -4.19 10.23
CA VAL A 248 -20.23 -2.98 9.61
C VAL A 248 -19.52 -2.67 8.30
N GLY A 249 -20.23 -2.07 7.36
CA GLY A 249 -19.72 -1.81 6.02
C GLY A 249 -20.45 -2.63 4.97
N ASN A 250 -19.96 -2.58 3.74
CA ASN A 250 -20.58 -3.28 2.61
C ASN A 250 -19.70 -4.47 2.18
N HIS A 251 -20.30 -5.65 1.99
CA HIS A 251 -19.66 -6.86 1.50
C HIS A 251 -19.98 -7.15 0.03
N ASP A 252 -20.14 -6.11 -0.76
CA ASP A 252 -20.47 -6.24 -2.17
C ASP A 252 -19.29 -6.82 -2.96
N TRP A 253 -19.44 -8.04 -3.45
CA TRP A 253 -18.44 -8.74 -4.25
C TRP A 253 -18.10 -8.02 -5.55
N TRP A 254 -19.05 -7.22 -6.08
CA TRP A 254 -18.81 -6.40 -7.25
C TRP A 254 -17.71 -5.37 -6.99
N MET A 255 -17.78 -4.67 -5.87
CA MET A 255 -16.76 -3.68 -5.50
C MET A 255 -15.38 -4.31 -5.32
N LEU A 256 -15.32 -5.48 -4.68
CA LEU A 256 -14.07 -6.21 -4.49
C LEU A 256 -13.51 -6.72 -5.82
N GLY A 257 -14.35 -7.30 -6.66
CA GLY A 257 -13.99 -7.76 -8.02
C GLY A 257 -13.50 -6.63 -8.90
N TYR A 258 -14.17 -5.48 -8.87
CA TYR A 258 -13.71 -4.26 -9.54
C TYR A 258 -12.33 -3.83 -9.06
N SER A 259 -12.12 -3.77 -7.74
CA SER A 259 -10.82 -3.40 -7.14
C SER A 259 -9.71 -4.37 -7.59
N PHE A 260 -10.00 -5.66 -7.66
CA PHE A 260 -9.05 -6.68 -8.12
C PHE A 260 -8.69 -6.51 -9.60
N ILE A 261 -9.69 -6.36 -10.47
CA ILE A 261 -9.47 -6.14 -11.92
C ILE A 261 -8.69 -4.85 -12.14
N PHE A 262 -9.09 -3.78 -11.46
CA PHE A 262 -8.39 -2.49 -11.52
C PHE A 262 -6.92 -2.62 -11.09
N MET A 263 -6.63 -3.34 -10.01
CA MET A 263 -5.27 -3.63 -9.55
C MET A 263 -4.45 -4.36 -10.63
N VAL A 264 -5.00 -5.40 -11.23
CA VAL A 264 -4.30 -6.19 -12.26
C VAL A 264 -3.98 -5.34 -13.49
N VAL A 265 -4.96 -4.58 -13.98
CA VAL A 265 -4.78 -3.66 -15.12
C VAL A 265 -3.75 -2.58 -14.79
N LEU A 266 -3.84 -2.00 -13.60
CA LEU A 266 -2.91 -0.96 -13.14
C LEU A 266 -1.48 -1.48 -13.03
N LEU A 267 -1.28 -2.68 -12.49
CA LEU A 267 0.02 -3.34 -12.42
C LEU A 267 0.58 -3.60 -13.82
N ALA A 268 -0.24 -4.12 -14.74
CA ALA A 268 0.18 -4.39 -16.11
C ALA A 268 0.65 -3.10 -16.81
N VAL A 269 -0.17 -2.04 -16.76
CA VAL A 269 0.18 -0.73 -17.32
C VAL A 269 1.41 -0.13 -16.64
N GLY A 270 1.45 -0.18 -15.31
CA GLY A 270 2.58 0.32 -14.51
C GLY A 270 3.90 -0.35 -14.90
N ILE A 271 3.91 -1.68 -15.06
CA ILE A 271 5.09 -2.46 -15.47
C ILE A 271 5.56 -2.07 -16.87
N VAL A 272 4.63 -1.93 -17.83
CA VAL A 272 4.98 -1.50 -19.20
C VAL A 272 5.67 -0.14 -19.20
N VAL A 273 5.07 0.83 -18.51
CA VAL A 273 5.61 2.19 -18.43
C VAL A 273 6.95 2.21 -17.67
N PHE A 274 7.04 1.46 -16.57
CA PHE A 274 8.27 1.32 -15.79
C PHE A 274 9.42 0.73 -16.61
N ASN A 275 9.17 -0.36 -17.35
CA ASN A 275 10.17 -0.98 -18.23
C ASN A 275 10.60 -0.05 -19.35
N LYS A 276 9.67 0.76 -19.90
CA LYS A 276 10.00 1.76 -20.91
C LYS A 276 10.94 2.85 -20.35
N VAL A 277 10.63 3.39 -19.19
CA VAL A 277 11.46 4.42 -18.54
C VAL A 277 12.79 3.84 -18.09
N GLN A 278 12.81 2.59 -17.63
CA GLN A 278 14.05 1.90 -17.25
C GLN A 278 15.06 1.86 -18.40
N LYS A 279 14.62 1.67 -19.65
CA LYS A 279 15.51 1.64 -20.81
C LYS A 279 16.14 3.01 -21.09
N SER A 280 15.37 4.09 -21.00
CA SER A 280 15.84 5.44 -21.27
C SER A 280 16.49 6.14 -20.07
N PHE A 281 16.32 5.62 -18.86
CA PHE A 281 16.88 6.22 -17.65
C PHE A 281 18.41 6.25 -17.62
N MET A 282 19.05 5.22 -18.21
CA MET A 282 20.51 5.13 -18.28
C MET A 282 21.13 6.12 -19.27
N ASP A 283 20.33 6.62 -20.21
CA ASP A 283 20.78 7.60 -21.21
C ASP A 283 20.68 9.05 -20.70
N THR A 284 19.98 9.25 -19.57
CA THR A 284 19.65 10.58 -19.02
C THR A 284 20.35 10.90 -17.69
N VAL A 285 21.05 9.95 -17.09
CA VAL A 285 21.83 10.09 -15.84
C VAL A 285 23.30 9.80 -16.13
#